data_52582977df2f808ba587d1855cebc85a
#
_entry.id   52582977df2f808ba587d1855cebc85a
#
_cell.length_a   1.000
_cell.length_b   1.000
_cell.length_c   1.000
_cell.angle_alpha   90.00
_cell.angle_beta   90.00
_cell.angle_gamma   90.00
#
_symmetry.space_group_name_H-M   'P 1'
#
loop_
_entity.id
_entity.type
_entity.pdbx_description
1 polymer ?
#
loop_
_entity_poly.entity_id
_entity_poly.type
_entity_poly.pdbx_seq_one_letter_code
_entity_poly.pdbx_strand_id
1 'polypeptide(L)'
;QDEIRRTTTISTGLKKICSDLNLVGIIVHSLNKEGFDNGAIPTMKNVRGSGQVVYNADIILALSEVTKDLGLNHGLDTLSEGQRRNIRALWVLKGRELQYTKQFALFTKLPDYPLFTEYK
;
A
#
# COMPACT_ATOMS: atom_id res chain seq x y z
N GLN A 1 -5.47 18.47 -13.25
CA GLN A 1 -4.11 18.69 -13.77
C GLN A 1 -3.17 19.32 -12.75
N ASP A 2 -3.67 20.26 -11.95
CA ASP A 2 -2.86 20.90 -10.91
C ASP A 2 -2.41 19.89 -9.84
N GLU A 3 -3.26 18.96 -9.47
CA GLU A 3 -2.92 17.90 -8.53
C GLU A 3 -1.81 16.99 -9.07
N ILE A 4 -1.92 16.55 -10.31
CA ILE A 4 -0.92 15.71 -10.97
C ILE A 4 0.42 16.43 -11.04
N ARG A 5 0.41 17.69 -11.45
CA ARG A 5 1.62 18.52 -11.56
C ARG A 5 2.27 18.71 -10.19
N ARG A 6 1.48 19.03 -9.18
CA ARG A 6 1.96 19.21 -7.81
C ARG A 6 2.58 17.92 -7.28
N THR A 7 1.88 16.82 -7.43
CA THR A 7 2.34 15.51 -6.97
C THR A 7 3.64 15.11 -7.67
N THR A 8 3.74 15.35 -8.97
CA THR A 8 4.96 15.10 -9.74
C THR A 8 6.14 15.93 -9.21
N THR A 9 5.92 17.22 -8.99
CA THR A 9 6.96 18.13 -8.51
C THR A 9 7.45 17.74 -7.12
N ILE A 10 6.53 17.43 -6.21
CA ILE A 10 6.86 17.02 -4.84
C ILE A 10 7.62 15.70 -4.85
N SER A 11 7.12 14.71 -5.56
CA SER A 11 7.74 13.38 -5.65
C SER A 11 9.15 13.45 -6.21
N THR A 12 9.36 14.20 -7.28
CA THR A 12 10.67 14.38 -7.89
C THR A 12 11.63 15.12 -6.95
N GLY A 13 11.15 16.17 -6.27
CA GLY A 13 11.94 16.93 -5.31
C GLY A 13 12.37 16.07 -4.11
N LEU A 14 11.46 15.27 -3.57
CA LEU A 14 11.76 14.37 -2.45
C LEU A 14 12.77 13.28 -2.86
N LYS A 15 12.62 12.72 -4.05
CA LYS A 15 13.59 11.76 -4.58
C LYS A 15 14.99 12.37 -4.68
N LYS A 16 15.08 13.60 -5.17
CA LYS A 16 16.34 14.33 -5.29
C LYS A 16 16.97 14.58 -3.92
N ILE A 17 16.20 15.04 -2.95
CA ILE A 17 16.69 15.30 -1.59
C ILE A 17 17.24 14.01 -0.96
N CYS A 18 16.50 12.92 -1.03
CA CYS A 18 16.92 11.63 -0.50
C CYS A 18 18.22 11.14 -1.17
N SER A 19 18.31 11.31 -2.47
CA SER A 19 19.50 10.92 -3.23
C SER A 19 20.71 11.79 -2.88
N ASP A 20 20.55 13.11 -2.88
CA ASP A 20 21.64 14.06 -2.63
C ASP A 20 22.18 13.97 -1.19
N LEU A 21 21.32 13.72 -0.22
CA LEU A 21 21.68 13.66 1.20
C LEU A 21 21.84 12.22 1.72
N ASN A 22 21.74 11.23 0.84
CA ASN A 22 21.83 9.81 1.20
C ASN A 22 20.86 9.44 2.34
N LEU A 23 19.60 9.80 2.17
CA LEU A 23 18.53 9.57 3.14
C LEU A 23 17.58 8.48 2.68
N VAL A 24 16.96 7.81 3.66
CA VAL A 24 15.78 6.97 3.42
C VAL A 24 14.54 7.85 3.61
N GLY A 25 13.75 7.98 2.57
CA GLY A 25 12.47 8.71 2.62
C GLY A 25 11.30 7.75 2.67
N ILE A 26 10.42 7.93 3.64
CA ILE A 26 9.17 7.20 3.74
C ILE A 26 8.04 8.19 3.57
N ILE A 27 7.21 7.97 2.55
CA ILE A 27 6.13 8.89 2.18
C ILE A 27 4.81 8.14 2.28
N VAL A 28 3.88 8.70 3.04
CA VAL A 28 2.51 8.19 3.10
C VAL A 28 1.71 8.85 1.99
N HIS A 29 1.05 8.04 1.18
CA HIS A 29 0.31 8.48 0.02
C HIS A 29 -1.03 7.75 -0.09
N SER A 30 -2.01 8.39 -0.70
CA SER A 30 -3.36 7.82 -0.82
C SER A 30 -3.48 6.93 -2.05
N LEU A 31 -4.28 5.88 -1.93
CA LEU A 31 -4.80 5.15 -3.08
C LEU A 31 -5.96 5.94 -3.70
N ASN A 32 -6.21 5.73 -4.99
CA ASN A 32 -7.42 6.25 -5.61
C ASN A 32 -8.65 5.45 -5.13
N LYS A 33 -9.83 5.92 -5.50
CA LYS A 33 -11.08 5.31 -5.06
C LYS A 33 -11.20 3.83 -5.41
N GLU A 34 -10.77 3.44 -6.60
CA GLU A 34 -10.81 2.04 -7.03
C GLU A 34 -9.91 1.14 -6.18
N GLY A 35 -8.82 1.68 -5.65
CA GLY A 35 -7.85 0.93 -4.87
C GLY A 35 -8.34 0.54 -3.49
N PHE A 36 -9.36 1.21 -2.95
CA PHE A 36 -9.85 0.90 -1.61
C PHE A 36 -11.35 0.64 -1.50
N ASP A 37 -12.19 1.20 -2.36
CA ASP A 37 -13.65 1.07 -2.24
C ASP A 37 -14.19 -0.29 -2.69
N ASN A 38 -13.57 -0.90 -3.68
CA ASN A 38 -14.07 -2.15 -4.27
C ASN A 38 -13.48 -3.41 -3.64
N GLY A 39 -12.69 -3.26 -2.58
CA GLY A 39 -12.05 -4.38 -1.93
C GLY A 39 -11.11 -5.16 -2.84
N ALA A 40 -10.70 -4.60 -3.96
CA ALA A 40 -9.75 -5.21 -4.86
C ALA A 40 -8.35 -5.20 -4.27
N ILE A 41 -7.51 -6.12 -4.73
CA ILE A 41 -6.10 -6.10 -4.40
C ILE A 41 -5.47 -4.83 -5.01
N PRO A 42 -4.82 -3.98 -4.21
CA PRO A 42 -4.21 -2.76 -4.75
C PRO A 42 -3.15 -3.07 -5.79
N THR A 43 -3.06 -2.22 -6.79
CA THR A 43 -2.03 -2.27 -7.81
C THR A 43 -1.34 -0.91 -7.93
N MET A 44 -0.25 -0.83 -8.68
CA MET A 44 0.43 0.44 -8.92
C MET A 44 -0.48 1.49 -9.59
N LYS A 45 -1.48 1.06 -10.33
CA LYS A 45 -2.47 1.96 -10.95
C LYS A 45 -3.35 2.67 -9.91
N ASN A 46 -3.44 2.12 -8.72
CA ASN A 46 -4.26 2.70 -7.66
C ASN A 46 -3.52 3.76 -6.84
N VAL A 47 -2.24 3.98 -7.08
CA VAL A 47 -1.50 5.07 -6.46
C VAL A 47 -2.02 6.39 -7.02
N ARG A 48 -2.60 7.22 -6.13
CA ARG A 48 -3.22 8.47 -6.54
C ARG A 48 -2.19 9.46 -7.07
N GLY A 49 -2.57 10.21 -8.09
CA GLY A 49 -1.74 11.26 -8.66
C GLY A 49 -1.07 10.82 -9.96
N SER A 50 0.17 11.19 -10.13
CA SER A 50 0.90 10.94 -11.37
C SER A 50 1.68 9.62 -11.36
N GLY A 51 1.88 9.07 -12.54
CA GLY A 51 2.77 7.92 -12.72
C GLY A 51 4.21 8.20 -12.27
N GLN A 52 4.57 9.47 -12.14
CA GLN A 52 5.89 9.87 -11.66
C GLN A 52 6.12 9.47 -10.20
N VAL A 53 5.07 9.45 -9.37
CA VAL A 53 5.16 8.95 -7.99
C VAL A 53 5.61 7.49 -8.00
N VAL A 54 4.98 6.67 -8.82
CA VAL A 54 5.33 5.26 -8.96
C VAL A 54 6.74 5.10 -9.53
N TYR A 55 7.10 5.91 -10.50
CA TYR A 55 8.43 5.88 -11.10
C TYR A 55 9.53 6.25 -10.10
N ASN A 56 9.31 7.28 -9.30
CA ASN A 56 10.30 7.78 -8.34
C ASN A 56 10.50 6.87 -7.12
N ALA A 57 9.49 6.12 -6.72
CA ALA A 57 9.60 5.24 -5.57
C ALA A 57 10.45 4.00 -5.86
N ASP A 58 11.32 3.65 -4.94
CA ASP A 58 12.10 2.41 -5.02
C ASP A 58 11.29 1.22 -4.54
N ILE A 59 10.48 1.43 -3.51
CA ILE A 59 9.59 0.43 -2.92
C ILE A 59 8.22 1.07 -2.75
N ILE A 60 7.17 0.34 -3.12
CA ILE A 60 5.79 0.75 -2.89
C ILE A 60 5.10 -0.36 -2.10
N LEU A 61 4.63 -0.01 -0.92
CA LEU A 61 3.82 -0.86 -0.08
C LEU A 61 2.40 -0.31 -0.05
N ALA A 62 1.42 -1.19 -0.11
CA ALA A 62 0.01 -0.80 -0.01
C ALA A 62 -0.66 -1.57 1.12
N LEU A 63 -1.41 -0.85 1.93
CA LEU A 63 -2.19 -1.43 3.02
C LEU A 63 -3.65 -1.47 2.58
N SER A 64 -4.28 -2.64 2.68
CA SER A 64 -5.67 -2.83 2.29
C SER A 64 -6.45 -3.65 3.31
N GLU A 65 -7.77 -3.55 3.23
CA GLU A 65 -8.66 -4.48 3.93
C GLU A 65 -8.59 -5.85 3.27
N VAL A 66 -8.86 -6.89 4.05
CA VAL A 66 -8.98 -8.25 3.53
C VAL A 66 -10.40 -8.45 3.00
N THR A 67 -10.50 -8.66 1.71
CA THR A 67 -11.77 -8.93 1.05
C THR A 67 -12.19 -10.38 1.24
N LYS A 68 -13.47 -10.65 0.97
CA LYS A 68 -13.99 -12.02 0.98
C LYS A 68 -13.24 -12.91 -0.01
N ASP A 69 -12.97 -12.39 -1.20
CA ASP A 69 -12.28 -13.14 -2.24
C ASP A 69 -10.83 -13.44 -1.85
N LEU A 70 -10.14 -12.47 -1.28
CA LEU A 70 -8.80 -12.68 -0.73
C LEU A 70 -8.84 -13.70 0.42
N GLY A 71 -9.85 -13.61 1.28
CA GLY A 71 -10.05 -14.54 2.38
C GLY A 71 -10.21 -15.98 1.90
N LEU A 72 -11.03 -16.20 0.87
CA LEU A 72 -11.24 -17.53 0.28
C LEU A 72 -9.94 -18.12 -0.28
N ASN A 73 -9.15 -17.29 -0.96
CA ASN A 73 -7.91 -17.75 -1.59
C ASN A 73 -6.79 -18.03 -0.59
N HIS A 74 -6.88 -17.50 0.63
CA HIS A 74 -5.80 -17.58 1.62
C HIS A 74 -6.24 -18.22 2.96
N GLY A 75 -7.33 -18.97 2.94
CA GLY A 75 -7.77 -19.72 4.12
C GLY A 75 -8.40 -18.88 5.22
N LEU A 76 -8.83 -17.67 4.90
CA LEU A 76 -9.49 -16.76 5.85
C LEU A 76 -11.02 -16.80 5.73
N ASP A 77 -11.54 -17.72 4.96
CA ASP A 77 -12.97 -17.90 4.71
C ASP A 77 -13.77 -18.29 5.96
N THR A 78 -13.10 -18.88 6.94
CA THR A 78 -13.70 -19.24 8.22
C THR A 78 -13.90 -18.06 9.15
N LEU A 79 -13.28 -16.91 8.85
CA LEU A 79 -13.41 -15.72 9.67
C LEU A 79 -14.75 -15.02 9.45
N SER A 80 -15.36 -14.54 10.51
CA SER A 80 -16.53 -13.70 10.42
C SER A 80 -16.18 -12.34 9.76
N GLU A 81 -17.20 -11.62 9.30
CA GLU A 81 -17.00 -10.28 8.78
C GLU A 81 -16.37 -9.35 9.81
N GLY A 82 -16.79 -9.43 11.06
CA GLY A 82 -16.21 -8.64 12.15
C GLY A 82 -14.73 -8.94 12.38
N GLN A 83 -14.34 -10.21 12.31
CA GLN A 83 -12.94 -10.60 12.42
C GLN A 83 -12.12 -10.08 11.23
N ARG A 84 -12.64 -10.19 10.00
CA ARG A 84 -11.96 -9.68 8.80
C ARG A 84 -11.76 -8.16 8.82
N ARG A 85 -12.67 -7.41 9.44
CA ARG A 85 -12.54 -5.95 9.57
C ARG A 85 -11.30 -5.51 10.34
N ASN A 86 -10.80 -6.36 11.22
CA ASN A 86 -9.61 -6.07 12.02
C ASN A 86 -8.32 -6.58 11.40
N ILE A 87 -8.39 -7.21 10.23
CA ILE A 87 -7.21 -7.72 9.53
C ILE A 87 -6.89 -6.78 8.36
N ARG A 88 -5.63 -6.50 8.18
CA ARG A 88 -5.10 -5.71 7.05
C ARG A 88 -4.04 -6.50 6.32
N ALA A 89 -4.02 -6.37 5.03
CA ALA A 89 -2.98 -6.94 4.18
C ALA A 89 -2.01 -5.83 3.75
N LEU A 90 -0.73 -6.07 3.92
CA LEU A 90 0.34 -5.20 3.45
C LEU A 90 0.95 -5.85 2.22
N TRP A 91 0.80 -5.19 1.07
CA TRP A 91 1.24 -5.68 -0.22
C TRP A 91 2.53 -5.01 -0.65
N VAL A 92 3.41 -5.76 -1.29
CA VAL A 92 4.57 -5.21 -2.01
C VAL A 92 4.14 -5.00 -3.47
N LEU A 93 3.87 -3.76 -3.86
CA LEU A 93 3.46 -3.44 -5.23
C LEU A 93 4.64 -3.19 -6.15
N LYS A 94 5.73 -2.65 -5.61
CA LYS A 94 6.95 -2.38 -6.35
C LYS A 94 8.15 -2.58 -5.44
N GLY A 95 9.18 -3.22 -5.96
CA GLY A 95 10.49 -3.31 -5.32
C GLY A 95 11.53 -3.36 -6.42
N ARG A 96 12.33 -2.28 -6.54
CA ARG A 96 13.25 -2.09 -7.66
C ARG A 96 14.27 -3.23 -7.78
N GLU A 97 14.70 -3.77 -6.65
CA GLU A 97 15.66 -4.87 -6.58
C GLU A 97 15.05 -6.14 -6.00
N LEU A 98 13.74 -6.16 -5.78
CA LEU A 98 13.04 -7.33 -5.28
C LEU A 98 12.60 -8.22 -6.45
N GLN A 99 12.93 -9.49 -6.37
CA GLN A 99 12.52 -10.47 -7.38
C GLN A 99 11.03 -10.77 -7.34
N TYR A 100 10.38 -10.47 -6.22
CA TYR A 100 9.01 -10.87 -5.99
C TYR A 100 8.16 -9.67 -5.63
N THR A 101 7.22 -9.34 -6.52
CA THR A 101 6.12 -8.42 -6.24
C THR A 101 4.84 -9.22 -5.96
N LYS A 102 3.80 -8.56 -5.47
CA LYS A 102 2.51 -9.17 -5.09
C LYS A 102 2.58 -10.07 -3.85
N GLN A 103 3.69 -10.08 -3.13
CA GLN A 103 3.72 -10.68 -1.81
C GLN A 103 2.98 -9.81 -0.80
N PHE A 104 2.41 -10.45 0.19
CA PHE A 104 1.71 -9.72 1.25
C PHE A 104 1.94 -10.37 2.61
N ALA A 105 1.77 -9.56 3.65
CA ALA A 105 1.73 -9.99 5.03
C ALA A 105 0.41 -9.57 5.65
N LEU A 106 -0.10 -10.36 6.59
CA LEU A 106 -1.34 -10.05 7.29
C LEU A 106 -1.04 -9.50 8.67
N PHE A 107 -1.80 -8.50 9.06
CA PHE A 107 -1.70 -7.85 10.36
C PHE A 107 -3.09 -7.71 10.98
N THR A 108 -3.17 -7.90 12.29
CA THR A 108 -4.38 -7.61 13.06
C THR A 108 -4.28 -6.19 13.60
N LYS A 109 -5.29 -5.39 13.31
CA LYS A 109 -5.46 -4.08 13.92
C LYS A 109 -6.08 -4.25 15.30
N LEU A 110 -5.49 -3.67 16.33
CA LEU A 110 -6.06 -3.66 17.67
C LEU A 110 -7.21 -2.65 17.71
N PRO A 111 -8.41 -3.06 18.23
CA PRO A 111 -9.61 -2.20 18.16
C PRO A 111 -9.46 -0.87 18.91
N ASP A 112 -8.76 -0.86 20.04
CA ASP A 112 -8.69 0.29 20.94
C ASP A 112 -7.38 1.08 20.84
N TYR A 113 -6.46 0.62 20.00
CA TYR A 113 -5.12 1.22 19.87
C TYR A 113 -4.72 1.33 18.41
N PRO A 114 -3.95 2.36 18.04
CA PRO A 114 -3.42 2.50 16.67
C PRO A 114 -2.21 1.58 16.46
N LEU A 115 -2.37 0.31 16.74
CA LEU A 115 -1.32 -0.69 16.66
C LEU A 115 -1.76 -1.87 15.80
N PHE A 116 -0.78 -2.45 15.12
CA PHE A 116 -0.93 -3.68 14.36
C PHE A 116 -0.03 -4.75 14.94
N THR A 117 -0.52 -5.98 14.97
CA THR A 117 0.27 -7.16 15.29
C THR A 117 0.25 -8.12 14.12
N GLU A 118 1.32 -8.90 13.94
CA GLU A 118 1.33 -9.89 12.88
C GLU A 118 0.20 -10.91 13.08
N TYR A 119 -0.55 -11.17 12.01
CA TYR A 119 -1.57 -12.21 12.02
C TYR A 119 -0.90 -13.56 11.75
N LYS A 120 -1.09 -14.45 12.68
CA LYS A 120 -0.53 -15.82 12.58
C LYS A 120 -1.63 -16.85 12.44
#